data_6035fdbb0970217c0da7714597fc9ba1
#
_entry.id   6035fdbb0970217c0da7714597fc9ba1
#
_cell.length_a   1.000
_cell.length_b   1.000
_cell.length_c   1.000
_cell.angle_alpha   90.00
_cell.angle_beta   90.00
_cell.angle_gamma   90.00
#
_symmetry.space_group_name_H-M   'P 1'
#
loop_
_entity.id
_entity.type
_entity.pdbx_description
1 polymer ?
#
loop_
_entity_poly.entity_id
_entity_poly.type
_entity_poly.pdbx_seq_one_letter_code
_entity_poly.pdbx_strand_id
1 'polypeptide(L)'
;MKTLFKTIAFASLLFLIACGNNPEKSRVYFDKGMDYLYCSQFEEAIECFDKAIQYYDENHEAYFYRGCARYNIFQKDAALEDYTKTLELNPEYLQAYFNIGLYYRSINDYDMACYYFKIAEAKGRPNMEDYTKHCR
;
A
#
# COMPACT_ATOMS: atom_id res chain seq x y z
N MET A 1 -11.12 -42.86 18.93
CA MET A 1 -10.35 -41.69 19.43
C MET A 1 -9.44 -41.04 18.38
N LYS A 2 -8.76 -41.80 17.50
CA LYS A 2 -7.85 -41.19 16.48
C LYS A 2 -8.54 -40.39 15.36
N THR A 3 -9.80 -40.65 15.06
CA THR A 3 -10.59 -39.96 14.02
C THR A 3 -11.14 -38.61 14.49
N LEU A 4 -11.43 -38.46 15.79
CA LEU A 4 -12.01 -37.24 16.34
C LEU A 4 -10.95 -36.10 16.39
N PHE A 5 -9.68 -36.42 16.66
CA PHE A 5 -8.59 -35.45 16.67
C PHE A 5 -8.26 -34.88 15.28
N LYS A 6 -8.40 -35.70 14.22
CA LYS A 6 -8.18 -35.21 12.84
C LYS A 6 -9.25 -34.23 12.35
N THR A 7 -10.49 -34.43 12.76
CA THR A 7 -11.61 -33.53 12.37
C THR A 7 -11.54 -32.19 13.10
N ILE A 8 -11.10 -32.17 14.36
CA ILE A 8 -10.93 -30.91 15.12
C ILE A 8 -9.76 -30.08 14.59
N ALA A 9 -8.63 -30.72 14.22
CA ALA A 9 -7.48 -30.04 13.65
C ALA A 9 -7.81 -29.45 12.24
N PHE A 10 -8.63 -30.14 11.43
CA PHE A 10 -9.04 -29.64 10.12
C PHE A 10 -10.05 -28.50 10.22
N ALA A 11 -10.97 -28.53 11.18
CA ALA A 11 -11.93 -27.47 11.42
C ALA A 11 -11.24 -26.20 11.96
N SER A 12 -10.23 -26.35 12.84
CA SER A 12 -9.45 -25.20 13.34
C SER A 12 -8.59 -24.56 12.25
N LEU A 13 -8.04 -25.36 11.32
CA LEU A 13 -7.27 -24.83 10.18
C LEU A 13 -8.17 -24.09 9.19
N LEU A 14 -9.39 -24.59 8.91
CA LEU A 14 -10.37 -23.90 8.08
C LEU A 14 -10.87 -22.59 8.74
N PHE A 15 -10.98 -22.54 10.07
CA PHE A 15 -11.38 -21.34 10.80
C PHE A 15 -10.29 -20.25 10.75
N LEU A 16 -9.01 -20.63 10.74
CA LEU A 16 -7.88 -19.70 10.57
C LEU A 16 -7.80 -19.13 9.15
N ILE A 17 -8.17 -19.92 8.13
CA ILE A 17 -8.23 -19.46 6.75
C ILE A 17 -9.44 -18.53 6.49
N ALA A 18 -10.55 -18.73 7.20
CA ALA A 18 -11.75 -17.91 7.07
C ALA A 18 -11.65 -16.53 7.76
N CYS A 19 -10.66 -16.31 8.63
CA CYS A 19 -10.54 -15.09 9.42
C CYS A 19 -9.79 -13.94 8.71
N GLY A 20 -9.13 -14.20 7.56
CA GLY A 20 -8.21 -13.25 6.92
C GLY A 20 -8.62 -12.74 5.53
N ASN A 21 -9.71 -13.23 4.92
CA ASN A 21 -10.08 -12.83 3.57
C ASN A 21 -11.54 -12.37 3.51
N ASN A 22 -11.75 -11.11 3.92
CA ASN A 22 -13.06 -10.48 3.86
C ASN A 22 -12.97 -9.12 3.12
N PRO A 23 -13.01 -9.13 1.77
CA PRO A 23 -12.86 -7.94 0.96
C PRO A 23 -13.97 -6.90 1.22
N GLU A 24 -15.18 -7.31 1.61
CA GLU A 24 -16.27 -6.39 1.93
C GLU A 24 -15.95 -5.57 3.20
N LYS A 25 -15.49 -6.24 4.26
CA LYS A 25 -15.04 -5.52 5.47
C LYS A 25 -13.81 -4.67 5.21
N SER A 26 -12.86 -5.17 4.40
CA SER A 26 -11.71 -4.38 3.96
C SER A 26 -12.17 -3.08 3.30
N ARG A 27 -13.15 -3.16 2.41
CA ARG A 27 -13.69 -1.99 1.71
C ARG A 27 -14.29 -0.97 2.68
N VAL A 28 -15.07 -1.40 3.66
CA VAL A 28 -15.66 -0.50 4.67
C VAL A 28 -14.59 0.28 5.42
N TYR A 29 -13.51 -0.39 5.86
CA TYR A 29 -12.42 0.29 6.54
C TYR A 29 -11.57 1.14 5.61
N PHE A 30 -11.39 0.71 4.36
CA PHE A 30 -10.73 1.50 3.34
C PHE A 30 -11.45 2.84 3.09
N ASP A 31 -12.76 2.80 2.85
CA ASP A 31 -13.55 4.00 2.60
C ASP A 31 -13.51 4.96 3.81
N LYS A 32 -13.59 4.42 5.04
CA LYS A 32 -13.42 5.21 6.25
C LYS A 32 -12.01 5.83 6.37
N GLY A 33 -10.97 5.08 5.99
CA GLY A 33 -9.60 5.58 5.94
C GLY A 33 -9.44 6.73 4.95
N MET A 34 -10.12 6.64 3.80
CA MET A 34 -10.15 7.72 2.80
C MET A 34 -10.81 8.98 3.35
N ASP A 35 -11.92 8.86 4.09
CA ASP A 35 -12.58 10.00 4.72
C ASP A 35 -11.63 10.73 5.69
N TYR A 36 -10.92 9.99 6.54
CA TYR A 36 -9.91 10.56 7.44
C TYR A 36 -8.75 11.21 6.68
N LEU A 37 -8.28 10.57 5.61
CA LEU A 37 -7.20 11.10 4.78
C LEU A 37 -7.58 12.44 4.14
N TYR A 38 -8.80 12.58 3.62
CA TYR A 38 -9.32 13.84 3.08
C TYR A 38 -9.44 14.94 4.13
N CYS A 39 -9.68 14.58 5.38
CA CYS A 39 -9.69 15.50 6.51
C CYS A 39 -8.29 15.77 7.08
N SER A 40 -7.22 15.25 6.45
CA SER A 40 -5.83 15.33 6.94
C SER A 40 -5.62 14.73 8.34
N GLN A 41 -6.48 13.79 8.74
CA GLN A 41 -6.39 13.01 9.98
C GLN A 41 -5.59 11.73 9.68
N PHE A 42 -4.27 11.89 9.55
CA PHE A 42 -3.40 10.85 9.00
C PHE A 42 -3.26 9.63 9.90
N GLU A 43 -3.20 9.81 11.21
CA GLU A 43 -3.10 8.73 12.18
C GLU A 43 -4.35 7.85 12.18
N GLU A 44 -5.54 8.45 12.17
CA GLU A 44 -6.82 7.74 12.10
C GLU A 44 -7.00 7.04 10.73
N ALA A 45 -6.50 7.67 9.67
CA ALA A 45 -6.48 7.04 8.34
C ALA A 45 -5.60 5.78 8.34
N ILE A 46 -4.40 5.84 8.93
CA ILE A 46 -3.49 4.69 9.06
C ILE A 46 -4.17 3.53 9.80
N GLU A 47 -4.81 3.80 10.95
CA GLU A 47 -5.52 2.76 11.71
C GLU A 47 -6.64 2.09 10.89
N CYS A 48 -7.34 2.87 10.07
CA CYS A 48 -8.39 2.34 9.21
C CYS A 48 -7.80 1.50 8.07
N PHE A 49 -6.72 1.94 7.42
CA PHE A 49 -6.05 1.15 6.40
C PHE A 49 -5.41 -0.12 6.97
N ASP A 50 -4.87 -0.08 8.19
CA ASP A 50 -4.38 -1.29 8.88
C ASP A 50 -5.50 -2.34 9.03
N LYS A 51 -6.71 -1.91 9.42
CA LYS A 51 -7.88 -2.80 9.49
C LYS A 51 -8.30 -3.30 8.13
N ALA A 52 -8.28 -2.44 7.09
CA ALA A 52 -8.57 -2.86 5.72
C ALA A 52 -7.62 -3.97 5.26
N ILE A 53 -6.31 -3.81 5.49
CA ILE A 53 -5.28 -4.80 5.17
C ILE A 53 -5.45 -6.08 6.01
N GLN A 54 -5.79 -5.96 7.29
CA GLN A 54 -6.05 -7.12 8.16
C GLN A 54 -7.21 -7.97 7.65
N TYR A 55 -8.26 -7.36 7.07
CA TYR A 55 -9.38 -8.07 6.49
C TYR A 55 -9.13 -8.59 5.07
N TYR A 56 -8.26 -7.94 4.32
CA TYR A 56 -7.86 -8.37 2.96
C TYR A 56 -6.46 -7.85 2.64
N ASP A 57 -5.47 -8.71 2.79
CA ASP A 57 -4.05 -8.39 2.65
C ASP A 57 -3.57 -8.20 1.19
N GLU A 58 -4.42 -8.52 0.20
CA GLU A 58 -4.19 -8.20 -1.21
C GLU A 58 -4.76 -6.84 -1.66
N ASN A 59 -5.27 -6.03 -0.71
CA ASN A 59 -5.79 -4.69 -1.01
C ASN A 59 -4.63 -3.70 -1.27
N HIS A 60 -4.13 -3.67 -2.49
CA HIS A 60 -3.01 -2.80 -2.89
C HIS A 60 -3.30 -1.30 -2.70
N GLU A 61 -4.56 -0.87 -2.83
CA GLU A 61 -4.95 0.52 -2.60
C GLU A 61 -4.82 0.90 -1.11
N ALA A 62 -5.17 -0.01 -0.19
CA ALA A 62 -5.04 0.23 1.23
C ALA A 62 -3.56 0.42 1.64
N TYR A 63 -2.64 -0.36 1.08
CA TYR A 63 -1.21 -0.13 1.25
C TYR A 63 -0.79 1.22 0.68
N PHE A 64 -1.19 1.55 -0.54
CA PHE A 64 -0.82 2.80 -1.16
C PHE A 64 -1.26 4.02 -0.33
N TYR A 65 -2.52 4.08 0.08
CA TYR A 65 -3.04 5.23 0.82
C TYR A 65 -2.54 5.26 2.27
N ARG A 66 -2.23 4.11 2.89
CA ARG A 66 -1.51 4.08 4.16
C ARG A 66 -0.11 4.67 4.00
N GLY A 67 0.59 4.33 2.93
CA GLY A 67 1.88 4.93 2.58
C GLY A 67 1.78 6.45 2.41
N CYS A 68 0.74 6.95 1.74
CA CYS A 68 0.49 8.38 1.61
C CYS A 68 0.29 9.06 2.98
N ALA A 69 -0.52 8.46 3.87
CA ALA A 69 -0.73 8.98 5.21
C ALA A 69 0.57 8.98 6.04
N ARG A 70 1.33 7.87 5.99
CA ARG A 70 2.63 7.74 6.66
C ARG A 70 3.65 8.78 6.18
N TYR A 71 3.69 9.04 4.88
CA TYR A 71 4.59 10.05 4.31
C TYR A 71 4.27 11.46 4.86
N ASN A 72 2.99 11.79 5.01
CA ASN A 72 2.55 13.08 5.55
C ASN A 72 2.90 13.28 7.03
N ILE A 73 3.01 12.23 7.83
CA ILE A 73 3.47 12.29 9.22
C ILE A 73 4.97 11.96 9.37
N PHE A 74 5.73 12.11 8.28
CA PHE A 74 7.19 11.93 8.22
C PHE A 74 7.70 10.50 8.48
N GLN A 75 6.85 9.49 8.46
CA GLN A 75 7.22 8.06 8.49
C GLN A 75 7.62 7.58 7.08
N LYS A 76 8.65 8.19 6.51
CA LYS A 76 8.99 8.03 5.10
C LYS A 76 9.42 6.61 4.72
N ASP A 77 10.20 5.94 5.57
CA ASP A 77 10.67 4.57 5.29
C ASP A 77 9.51 3.57 5.30
N ALA A 78 8.60 3.70 6.27
CA ALA A 78 7.38 2.90 6.32
C ALA A 78 6.44 3.19 5.13
N ALA A 79 6.43 4.42 4.62
CA ALA A 79 5.70 4.76 3.39
C ALA A 79 6.32 4.07 2.17
N LEU A 80 7.65 4.02 2.07
CA LEU A 80 8.34 3.28 0.99
C LEU A 80 8.00 1.80 0.99
N GLU A 81 7.95 1.16 2.17
CA GLU A 81 7.53 -0.23 2.31
C GLU A 81 6.12 -0.44 1.77
N ASP A 82 5.19 0.45 2.12
CA ASP A 82 3.80 0.39 1.65
C ASP A 82 3.69 0.59 0.12
N TYR A 83 4.41 1.54 -0.46
CA TYR A 83 4.42 1.73 -1.92
C TYR A 83 5.04 0.52 -2.65
N THR A 84 6.08 -0.07 -2.08
CA THR A 84 6.70 -1.28 -2.62
C THR A 84 5.71 -2.44 -2.59
N LYS A 85 5.01 -2.61 -1.46
CA LYS A 85 3.96 -3.63 -1.33
C LYS A 85 2.81 -3.43 -2.32
N THR A 86 2.45 -2.17 -2.58
CA THR A 86 1.47 -1.83 -3.62
C THR A 86 1.90 -2.37 -4.98
N LEU A 87 3.18 -2.18 -5.36
CA LEU A 87 3.71 -2.65 -6.65
C LEU A 87 3.90 -4.17 -6.72
N GLU A 88 4.16 -4.86 -5.60
CA GLU A 88 4.15 -6.31 -5.54
C GLU A 88 2.77 -6.88 -5.87
N LEU A 89 1.71 -6.24 -5.37
CA LEU A 89 0.33 -6.66 -5.58
C LEU A 89 -0.23 -6.17 -6.92
N ASN A 90 0.14 -4.96 -7.35
CA ASN A 90 -0.28 -4.35 -8.61
C ASN A 90 0.88 -3.60 -9.29
N PRO A 91 1.66 -4.28 -10.16
CA PRO A 91 2.80 -3.67 -10.86
C PRO A 91 2.43 -2.51 -11.81
N GLU A 92 1.15 -2.32 -12.13
CA GLU A 92 0.66 -1.25 -13.00
C GLU A 92 0.18 -0.02 -12.24
N TYR A 93 0.39 0.04 -10.92
CA TYR A 93 -0.06 1.16 -10.09
C TYR A 93 0.89 2.36 -10.22
N LEU A 94 0.64 3.22 -11.21
CA LEU A 94 1.54 4.31 -11.64
C LEU A 94 1.90 5.30 -10.52
N GLN A 95 0.95 5.58 -9.64
CA GLN A 95 1.14 6.53 -8.54
C GLN A 95 2.18 6.04 -7.53
N ALA A 96 2.32 4.71 -7.35
CA ALA A 96 3.31 4.16 -6.44
C ALA A 96 4.74 4.39 -6.96
N TYR A 97 5.00 4.18 -8.26
CA TYR A 97 6.29 4.51 -8.85
C TYR A 97 6.66 5.97 -8.64
N PHE A 98 5.72 6.87 -8.87
CA PHE A 98 5.94 8.29 -8.67
C PHE A 98 6.25 8.64 -7.21
N ASN A 99 5.48 8.09 -6.27
CA ASN A 99 5.68 8.34 -4.85
C ASN A 99 7.01 7.76 -4.33
N ILE A 100 7.46 6.62 -4.85
CA ILE A 100 8.80 6.08 -4.58
C ILE A 100 9.87 7.05 -5.12
N GLY A 101 9.68 7.60 -6.31
CA GLY A 101 10.57 8.64 -6.85
C GLY A 101 10.63 9.88 -5.96
N LEU A 102 9.48 10.32 -5.42
CA LEU A 102 9.42 11.43 -4.45
C LEU A 102 10.16 11.10 -3.14
N TYR A 103 10.04 9.87 -2.65
CA TYR A 103 10.78 9.40 -1.49
C TYR A 103 12.29 9.53 -1.71
N TYR A 104 12.83 8.95 -2.80
CA TYR A 104 14.25 9.00 -3.09
C TYR A 104 14.75 10.43 -3.31
N ARG A 105 13.98 11.28 -3.96
CA ARG A 105 14.29 12.70 -4.06
C ARG A 105 14.36 13.38 -2.69
N SER A 106 13.50 13.00 -1.75
CA SER A 106 13.46 13.59 -0.41
C SER A 106 14.66 13.25 0.47
N ILE A 107 15.40 12.18 0.12
CA ILE A 107 16.65 11.78 0.78
C ILE A 107 17.89 12.11 -0.07
N ASN A 108 17.71 12.93 -1.13
CA ASN A 108 18.74 13.37 -2.08
C ASN A 108 19.37 12.24 -2.93
N ASP A 109 18.73 11.08 -3.03
CA ASP A 109 19.10 10.04 -3.98
C ASP A 109 18.45 10.33 -5.35
N TYR A 110 19.05 11.23 -6.08
CA TYR A 110 18.52 11.70 -7.37
C TYR A 110 18.59 10.63 -8.47
N ASP A 111 19.51 9.70 -8.41
CA ASP A 111 19.63 8.62 -9.38
C ASP A 111 18.46 7.65 -9.27
N MET A 112 18.14 7.22 -8.05
CA MET A 112 16.96 6.39 -7.80
C MET A 112 15.66 7.14 -8.03
N ALA A 113 15.59 8.42 -7.68
CA ALA A 113 14.41 9.25 -7.99
C ALA A 113 14.14 9.30 -9.50
N CYS A 114 15.18 9.57 -10.31
CA CYS A 114 15.09 9.56 -11.77
C CYS A 114 14.68 8.20 -12.33
N TYR A 115 15.24 7.12 -11.80
CA TYR A 115 14.88 5.77 -12.20
C TYR A 115 13.37 5.52 -12.08
N TYR A 116 12.80 5.82 -10.92
CA TYR A 116 11.37 5.61 -10.67
C TYR A 116 10.47 6.59 -11.44
N PHE A 117 10.89 7.85 -11.60
CA PHE A 117 10.15 8.81 -12.42
C PHE A 117 10.09 8.39 -13.90
N LYS A 118 11.19 7.88 -14.46
CA LYS A 118 11.24 7.37 -15.85
C LYS A 118 10.35 6.12 -16.01
N ILE A 119 10.27 5.25 -15.01
CA ILE A 119 9.33 4.12 -15.06
C ILE A 119 7.88 4.62 -15.07
N ALA A 120 7.53 5.57 -14.19
CA ALA A 120 6.18 6.14 -14.14
C ALA A 120 5.80 6.80 -15.49
N GLU A 121 6.75 7.55 -16.10
CA GLU A 121 6.58 8.17 -17.42
C GLU A 121 6.39 7.12 -18.53
N ALA A 122 7.27 6.13 -18.59
CA ALA A 122 7.22 5.06 -19.58
C ALA A 122 5.93 4.22 -19.49
N LYS A 123 5.36 4.09 -18.30
CA LYS A 123 4.06 3.43 -18.06
C LYS A 123 2.86 4.35 -18.32
N GLY A 124 3.09 5.59 -18.76
CA GLY A 124 2.03 6.50 -19.20
C GLY A 124 1.49 7.45 -18.12
N ARG A 125 2.21 7.67 -17.01
CA ARG A 125 1.82 8.71 -16.06
C ARG A 125 1.97 10.09 -16.71
N PRO A 126 0.94 10.95 -16.74
CA PRO A 126 1.01 12.26 -17.38
C PRO A 126 1.83 13.25 -16.54
N ASN A 127 2.25 14.35 -17.20
CA ASN A 127 2.92 15.51 -16.58
C ASN A 127 4.20 15.13 -15.84
N MET A 128 5.04 14.27 -16.46
CA MET A 128 6.30 13.82 -15.87
C MET A 128 7.51 14.68 -16.30
N GLU A 129 7.35 15.57 -17.28
CA GLU A 129 8.45 16.34 -17.91
C GLU A 129 9.27 17.13 -16.90
N ASP A 130 8.62 17.73 -15.89
CA ASP A 130 9.32 18.49 -14.84
C ASP A 130 10.14 17.61 -13.89
N TYR A 131 9.81 16.34 -13.80
CA TYR A 131 10.50 15.37 -12.95
C TYR A 131 11.62 14.64 -13.69
N THR A 132 11.50 14.48 -15.01
CA THR A 132 12.42 13.67 -15.83
C THR A 132 13.39 14.50 -16.69
N LYS A 133 13.12 15.78 -16.94
CA LYS A 133 13.96 16.64 -17.81
C LYS A 133 15.44 16.75 -17.42
N HIS A 134 15.77 16.52 -16.15
CA HIS A 134 17.16 16.55 -15.64
C HIS A 134 17.72 15.16 -15.37
N CYS A 135 16.96 14.11 -15.66
CA CYS A 135 17.38 12.71 -15.51
C CYS A 135 18.29 12.31 -16.68
N ARG A 136 19.54 12.02 -16.37
CA ARG A 136 20.56 11.55 -17.34
C ARG A 136 20.51 10.04 -17.54
#